data_c53380fe2ac405858ef35303a592bb22
#
_entry.id   c53380fe2ac405858ef35303a592bb22
#
_cell.length_a   1.000
_cell.length_b   1.000
_cell.length_c   1.000
_cell.angle_alpha   90.00
_cell.angle_beta   90.00
_cell.angle_gamma   90.00
#
_symmetry.space_group_name_H-M   'P 1'
#
loop_
_entity.id
_entity.type
_entity.pdbx_description
1 polymer ?
#
loop_
_entity_poly.entity_id
_entity_poly.type
_entity_poly.pdbx_seq_one_letter_code
_entity_poly.pdbx_strand_id
1 'polypeptide(L)'
;VRLNLNYYISLIHACTIHNNAFIGMSTTIMDYAVIEEYAFIAAGSLVTPKKIIKSKELWMGIPAKFVRYLTDQDLEYMQDNARNYVELANVYKI
;
A
#
# COMPACT_ATOMS: atom_id res chain seq x y z
N VAL A 1 7.77 -10.87 1.02
CA VAL A 1 6.93 -9.75 0.60
C VAL A 1 6.59 -9.87 -0.87
N ARG A 2 5.33 -9.83 -1.19
CA ARG A 2 4.90 -9.80 -2.58
C ARG A 2 4.49 -8.40 -2.94
N LEU A 3 5.25 -7.77 -3.83
CA LEU A 3 4.99 -6.39 -4.24
C LEU A 3 4.17 -6.38 -5.52
N ASN A 4 2.96 -5.83 -5.43
CA ASN A 4 2.09 -5.68 -6.58
C ASN A 4 2.14 -4.26 -7.02
N LEU A 5 2.77 -3.49 -7.25
CA LEU A 5 2.61 -2.10 -7.66
C LEU A 5 3.39 -1.14 -6.80
N ASN A 6 4.30 -1.65 -6.02
CA ASN A 6 4.88 -0.83 -4.96
C ASN A 6 6.27 -0.34 -5.31
N TYR A 7 6.46 0.14 -6.53
CA TYR A 7 7.78 0.52 -7.03
C TYR A 7 8.32 1.77 -6.36
N TYR A 8 7.43 2.51 -5.72
CA TYR A 8 7.78 3.78 -5.11
C TYR A 8 7.78 3.72 -3.60
N ILE A 9 7.80 2.53 -3.03
CA ILE A 9 7.95 2.38 -1.58
C ILE A 9 9.40 2.64 -1.24
N SER A 10 9.63 3.64 -0.39
CA SER A 10 10.99 4.03 -0.06
C SER A 10 11.71 3.02 0.81
N LEU A 11 10.98 2.31 1.68
CA LEU A 11 11.58 1.36 2.60
C LEU A 11 10.56 0.32 3.05
N ILE A 12 10.91 -0.95 2.86
CA ILE A 12 10.12 -2.10 3.32
C ILE A 12 11.01 -2.98 4.14
N HIS A 13 10.59 -3.28 5.35
CA HIS A 13 11.24 -4.27 6.22
C HIS A 13 10.50 -5.60 6.15
N ALA A 14 10.70 -6.46 7.14
CA ALA A 14 10.04 -7.77 7.22
C ALA A 14 8.55 -7.57 7.47
N CYS A 15 7.80 -7.26 6.43
CA CYS A 15 6.37 -7.02 6.50
C CYS A 15 5.64 -7.91 5.50
N THR A 16 4.33 -8.00 5.62
CA THR A 16 3.47 -8.76 4.71
C THR A 16 2.53 -7.80 3.99
N ILE A 17 2.57 -7.81 2.67
CA ILE A 17 1.67 -6.99 1.85
C ILE A 17 0.89 -7.94 0.95
N HIS A 18 -0.42 -7.96 1.15
CA HIS A 18 -1.30 -8.83 0.37
C HIS A 18 -1.59 -8.23 -1.01
N ASN A 19 -2.14 -9.07 -1.88
CA ASN A 19 -2.46 -8.66 -3.25
C ASN A 19 -3.48 -7.54 -3.25
N ASN A 20 -3.38 -6.66 -4.25
CA ASN A 20 -4.32 -5.56 -4.46
C ASN A 20 -4.31 -4.51 -3.35
N ALA A 21 -3.35 -4.54 -2.45
CA ALA A 21 -3.13 -3.41 -1.55
C ALA A 21 -2.51 -2.26 -2.36
N PHE A 22 -2.93 -1.04 -2.08
CA PHE A 22 -2.38 0.14 -2.72
C PHE A 22 -1.51 0.90 -1.72
N ILE A 23 -0.26 1.09 -2.08
CA ILE A 23 0.69 1.77 -1.21
C ILE A 23 1.26 2.95 -1.97
N GLY A 24 1.01 4.15 -1.47
CA GLY A 24 1.46 5.37 -2.09
C GLY A 24 2.98 5.52 -2.09
N MET A 25 3.48 6.40 -2.95
CA MET A 25 4.90 6.64 -3.09
C MET A 25 5.52 7.10 -1.79
N SER A 26 6.77 6.76 -1.57
CA SER A 26 7.57 7.19 -0.42
C SER A 26 6.98 6.76 0.92
N THR A 27 6.21 5.69 0.93
CA THR A 27 5.68 5.11 2.16
C THR A 27 6.73 4.21 2.79
N THR A 28 6.87 4.30 4.10
CA THR A 28 7.73 3.41 4.88
C THR A 28 6.85 2.43 5.64
N ILE A 29 7.13 1.14 5.48
CA ILE A 29 6.40 0.08 6.18
C ILE A 29 7.40 -0.67 7.05
N MET A 30 7.20 -0.64 8.35
CA MET A 30 8.16 -1.18 9.29
C MET A 30 7.90 -2.65 9.62
N ASP A 31 8.79 -3.23 10.42
CA ASP A 31 8.85 -4.67 10.65
C ASP A 31 7.54 -5.26 11.16
N TYR A 32 7.17 -6.38 10.59
CA TYR A 32 6.02 -7.19 10.98
C TYR A 32 4.66 -6.52 10.82
N ALA A 33 4.61 -5.41 10.10
CA ALA A 33 3.33 -4.84 9.71
C ALA A 33 2.65 -5.74 8.69
N VAL A 34 1.33 -5.76 8.70
CA VAL A 34 0.52 -6.54 7.75
C VAL A 34 -0.43 -5.58 7.04
N ILE A 35 -0.35 -5.56 5.73
CA ILE A 35 -1.22 -4.76 4.89
C ILE A 35 -2.15 -5.72 4.16
N GLU A 36 -3.42 -5.72 4.54
CA GLU A 36 -4.38 -6.67 3.98
C GLU A 36 -4.81 -6.29 2.59
N GLU A 37 -5.43 -7.24 1.90
CA GLU A 37 -5.92 -7.07 0.55
C GLU A 37 -6.85 -5.86 0.46
N TYR A 38 -6.69 -5.06 -0.58
CA TYR A 38 -7.48 -3.84 -0.82
C TYR A 38 -7.36 -2.76 0.25
N ALA A 39 -6.35 -2.80 1.07
CA ALA A 39 -6.03 -1.68 1.95
C ALA A 39 -5.34 -0.57 1.15
N PHE A 40 -5.51 0.67 1.58
CA PHE A 40 -4.95 1.84 0.89
C PHE A 40 -4.12 2.64 1.88
N ILE A 41 -2.86 2.83 1.58
CA ILE A 41 -1.96 3.67 2.38
C ILE A 41 -1.54 4.86 1.53
N ALA A 42 -1.83 6.07 2.01
CA ALA A 42 -1.53 7.29 1.28
C ALA A 42 -0.02 7.53 1.19
N ALA A 43 0.40 8.23 0.14
CA ALA A 43 1.80 8.55 -0.09
C ALA A 43 2.44 9.25 1.11
N GLY A 44 3.70 8.95 1.35
CA GLY A 44 4.48 9.59 2.41
C GLY A 44 4.12 9.15 3.82
N SER A 45 3.39 8.07 3.98
CA SER A 45 3.00 7.57 5.29
C SER A 45 4.08 6.70 5.93
N LEU A 46 4.00 6.56 7.24
CA LEU A 46 4.87 5.66 7.99
C LEU A 46 4.00 4.66 8.76
N VAL A 47 4.05 3.40 8.34
CA VAL A 47 3.34 2.32 9.04
C VAL A 47 4.27 1.75 10.11
N THR A 48 3.88 1.88 11.37
CA THR A 48 4.70 1.47 12.51
C THR A 48 4.78 -0.05 12.63
N PRO A 49 5.74 -0.58 13.39
CA PRO A 49 5.92 -2.03 13.50
C PRO A 49 4.68 -2.74 14.03
N LYS A 50 4.44 -3.93 13.48
CA LYS A 50 3.37 -4.84 13.91
C LYS A 50 1.95 -4.29 13.68
N LYS A 51 1.81 -3.19 12.97
CA LYS A 51 0.50 -2.63 12.66
C LYS A 51 -0.22 -3.51 11.65
N ILE A 52 -1.51 -3.69 11.85
CA ILE A 52 -2.36 -4.42 10.91
C ILE A 52 -3.30 -3.44 10.25
N ILE A 53 -3.12 -3.24 8.95
CA ILE A 53 -3.99 -2.40 8.14
C ILE A 53 -4.99 -3.32 7.47
N LYS A 54 -6.26 -3.20 7.86
CA LYS A 54 -7.27 -4.15 7.41
C LYS A 54 -7.80 -3.82 6.03
N SER A 55 -8.39 -4.82 5.41
CA SER A 55 -8.97 -4.68 4.08
C SER A 55 -9.95 -3.52 4.00
N LYS A 56 -9.88 -2.78 2.89
CA LYS A 56 -10.76 -1.65 2.59
C LYS A 56 -10.65 -0.48 3.57
N GLU A 57 -9.52 -0.37 4.25
CA GLU A 57 -9.23 0.78 5.09
C GLU A 57 -8.26 1.72 4.40
N LEU A 58 -8.47 3.02 4.59
CA LEU A 58 -7.54 4.06 4.19
C LEU A 58 -6.78 4.54 5.42
N TRP A 59 -5.47 4.50 5.33
CA TRP A 59 -4.56 4.97 6.38
C TRP A 59 -3.61 6.01 5.82
N MET A 60 -3.28 7.01 6.62
CA MET A 60 -2.32 8.04 6.23
C MET A 60 -1.65 8.67 7.43
N GLY A 61 -0.50 9.27 7.19
CA GLY A 61 0.21 10.09 8.16
C GLY A 61 1.51 9.47 8.67
N ILE A 62 2.17 10.21 9.55
CA ILE A 62 3.41 9.82 10.24
C ILE A 62 3.21 10.04 11.73
N PRO A 63 2.89 9.02 12.52
CA PRO A 63 2.60 7.64 12.12
C PRO A 63 1.25 7.54 11.39
N ALA A 64 1.12 6.53 10.54
CA ALA A 64 -0.12 6.31 9.82
C ALA A 64 -1.25 5.94 10.77
N LYS A 65 -2.43 6.50 10.51
CA LYS A 65 -3.63 6.25 11.30
C LYS A 65 -4.81 6.01 10.39
N PHE A 66 -5.78 5.28 10.90
CA PHE A 66 -7.02 5.04 10.18
C PHE A 66 -7.72 6.36 9.88
N VAL A 67 -8.13 6.55 8.62
CA VAL A 67 -8.85 7.73 8.20
C VAL A 67 -10.32 7.44 7.97
N ARG A 68 -10.59 6.44 7.13
CA ARG A 68 -11.96 6.04 6.77
C ARG A 68 -11.94 4.72 6.02
N TYR A 69 -13.12 4.16 5.79
CA TYR A 69 -13.24 3.01 4.89
C TYR A 69 -13.25 3.48 3.44
N LEU A 70 -12.83 2.60 2.55
CA LEU A 70 -12.79 2.90 1.12
C LEU A 70 -14.20 2.84 0.53
N THR A 71 -14.44 3.76 -0.41
CA THR A 71 -15.68 3.77 -1.19
C THR A 71 -15.50 2.95 -2.47
N ASP A 72 -16.59 2.72 -3.20
CA ASP A 72 -16.50 2.06 -4.49
C ASP A 72 -15.66 2.87 -5.47
N GLN A 73 -15.71 4.19 -5.39
CA GLN A 73 -14.87 5.07 -6.20
C GLN A 73 -13.39 4.89 -5.88
N ASP A 74 -13.06 4.74 -4.60
CA ASP A 74 -11.68 4.47 -4.19
C ASP A 74 -11.17 3.17 -4.79
N LEU A 75 -11.99 2.12 -4.73
CA LEU A 75 -11.62 0.81 -5.28
C LEU A 75 -11.41 0.88 -6.78
N GLU A 76 -12.25 1.62 -7.48
CA GLU A 76 -12.10 1.83 -8.91
C GLU A 76 -10.81 2.57 -9.24
N TYR A 77 -10.51 3.62 -8.48
CA TYR A 77 -9.26 4.36 -8.61
C TYR A 77 -8.04 3.44 -8.41
N MET A 78 -8.11 2.57 -7.42
CA MET A 78 -7.03 1.62 -7.16
C MET A 78 -6.82 0.67 -8.32
N GLN A 79 -7.89 0.17 -8.91
CA GLN A 79 -7.80 -0.71 -10.07
C GLN A 79 -7.17 -0.02 -11.28
N ASP A 80 -7.56 1.21 -11.55
CA ASP A 80 -7.02 1.96 -12.68
C ASP A 80 -5.54 2.25 -12.49
N ASN A 81 -5.15 2.64 -11.31
CA ASN A 81 -3.74 2.88 -11.00
C ASN A 81 -2.95 1.59 -10.95
N ALA A 82 -3.55 0.51 -10.54
CA ALA A 82 -2.92 -0.80 -10.55
C ALA A 82 -2.46 -1.19 -11.96
N ARG A 83 -3.30 -0.97 -12.96
CA ARG A 83 -2.94 -1.27 -14.34
C ARG A 83 -1.71 -0.48 -14.78
N ASN A 84 -1.69 0.80 -14.46
CA ASN A 84 -0.56 1.66 -14.82
C ASN A 84 0.74 1.20 -14.16
N TYR A 85 0.67 0.82 -12.89
CA TYR A 85 1.84 0.33 -12.19
C TYR A 85 2.30 -1.03 -12.72
N VAL A 86 1.40 -1.87 -13.14
CA VAL A 86 1.75 -3.15 -13.75
C VAL A 86 2.55 -2.91 -15.04
N GLU A 87 2.14 -1.95 -15.85
CA GLU A 87 2.88 -1.59 -17.05
C GLU A 87 4.29 -1.11 -16.72
N LEU A 88 4.42 -0.26 -15.71
CA LEU A 88 5.72 0.20 -15.24
C LEU A 88 6.59 -0.96 -14.76
N ALA A 89 5.99 -1.92 -14.06
CA ALA A 89 6.72 -3.10 -13.60
C ALA A 89 7.29 -3.88 -14.76
N ASN A 90 6.53 -4.05 -15.81
CA ASN A 90 6.99 -4.76 -16.99
C ASN A 90 8.18 -4.06 -17.66
N VAL A 91 8.22 -2.73 -17.58
CA VAL A 91 9.33 -1.94 -18.13
C VAL A 91 10.57 -2.06 -17.26
N TYR A 92 10.43 -1.93 -15.96
CA TYR A 92 11.59 -1.87 -15.06
C TYR A 92 12.09 -3.22 -14.60
N LYS A 93 11.32 -4.27 -14.73
CA LYS A 93 11.77 -5.64 -14.39
C LYS A 93 12.28 -5.78 -12.97
N ILE A 94 11.51 -5.36 -12.05
CA ILE A 94 11.89 -5.49 -10.64
C ILE A 94 11.83 -6.94 -10.18
#